data_d02694f57bc12e3cab813a022ef33f29
#
_entry.id   d02694f57bc12e3cab813a022ef33f29
#
_cell.length_a   1.000
_cell.length_b   1.000
_cell.length_c   1.000
_cell.angle_alpha   90.00
_cell.angle_beta   90.00
_cell.angle_gamma   90.00
#
_symmetry.space_group_name_H-M   'P 1'
#
loop_
_entity.id
_entity.type
_entity.pdbx_description
1 polymer ?
#
loop_
_entity_poly.entity_id
_entity_poly.type
_entity_poly.pdbx_seq_one_letter_code
_entity_poly.pdbx_strand_id
1 'polypeptide(L)'
;MHALDLITPDIPPLRPHDDIKRALDWMEEFKVMHLPVVNEKRLVGLVKDTDLMECADAHALVSTVMEQVEIPFARAGQHIYDVMKLFSERGLSVVPVLDEMGVYVGSITEHQALLKLAELANVGEPGSIVILEMNLIDYSLQLISRIVEGND
;
A
#
# COMPACT_ATOMS: atom_id res chain seq x y z
N MET A 1 -9.19 6.98 8.54
CA MET A 1 -9.07 5.94 7.48
C MET A 1 -7.81 5.12 7.74
N HIS A 2 -7.95 3.83 7.84
CA HIS A 2 -6.88 2.90 8.19
C HIS A 2 -6.56 1.96 7.02
N ALA A 3 -5.43 1.27 7.09
CA ALA A 3 -5.01 0.35 6.03
C ALA A 3 -6.06 -0.70 5.67
N LEU A 4 -6.81 -1.20 6.66
CA LEU A 4 -7.89 -2.15 6.44
C LEU A 4 -8.97 -1.61 5.48
N ASP A 5 -9.27 -0.31 5.55
CA ASP A 5 -10.30 0.35 4.73
C ASP A 5 -9.85 0.55 3.27
N LEU A 6 -8.55 0.39 3.01
CA LEU A 6 -7.91 0.62 1.72
C LEU A 6 -7.71 -0.66 0.91
N ILE A 7 -7.96 -1.83 1.49
CA ILE A 7 -7.70 -3.11 0.83
C ILE A 7 -8.45 -3.19 -0.49
N THR A 8 -7.71 -3.54 -1.55
CA THR A 8 -8.25 -3.81 -2.88
C THR A 8 -8.65 -5.27 -2.98
N PRO A 9 -9.94 -5.59 -3.20
CA PRO A 9 -10.40 -6.98 -3.19
C PRO A 9 -9.89 -7.81 -4.38
N ASP A 10 -9.43 -7.15 -5.44
CA ASP A 10 -9.17 -7.78 -6.73
C ASP A 10 -7.73 -8.35 -6.86
N ILE A 11 -6.83 -8.07 -5.92
CA ILE A 11 -5.44 -8.54 -5.98
C ILE A 11 -5.29 -9.85 -5.22
N PRO A 12 -5.19 -11.00 -5.92
CA PRO A 12 -4.94 -12.27 -5.26
C PRO A 12 -3.47 -12.39 -4.83
N PRO A 13 -3.18 -12.99 -3.67
CA PRO A 13 -1.81 -13.32 -3.32
C PRO A 13 -1.31 -14.51 -4.15
N LEU A 14 -0.02 -14.47 -4.51
CA LEU A 14 0.68 -15.63 -5.05
C LEU A 14 0.96 -16.66 -3.94
N ARG A 15 1.11 -17.90 -4.34
CA ARG A 15 1.62 -18.96 -3.46
C ARG A 15 3.08 -19.27 -3.84
N PRO A 16 3.91 -19.79 -2.92
CA PRO A 16 5.31 -20.10 -3.22
C PRO A 16 5.51 -21.05 -4.41
N HIS A 17 4.55 -21.94 -4.65
CA HIS A 17 4.58 -22.93 -5.75
C HIS A 17 3.89 -22.49 -7.05
N ASP A 18 3.39 -21.25 -7.10
CA ASP A 18 2.95 -20.65 -8.36
C ASP A 18 4.17 -20.41 -9.26
N ASP A 19 4.00 -20.52 -10.58
CA ASP A 19 5.07 -20.25 -11.52
C ASP A 19 5.22 -18.76 -11.84
N ILE A 20 6.40 -18.41 -12.34
CA ILE A 20 6.75 -17.04 -12.69
C ILE A 20 5.82 -16.50 -13.79
N LYS A 21 5.43 -17.35 -14.74
CA LYS A 21 4.52 -16.94 -15.82
C LYS A 21 3.19 -16.45 -15.26
N ARG A 22 2.59 -17.17 -14.32
CA ARG A 22 1.35 -16.76 -13.65
C ARG A 22 1.51 -15.42 -12.95
N ALA A 23 2.61 -15.24 -12.24
CA ALA A 23 2.89 -14.00 -11.54
C ALA A 23 2.97 -12.79 -12.49
N LEU A 24 3.68 -12.93 -13.60
CA LEU A 24 3.80 -11.88 -14.62
C LEU A 24 2.46 -11.61 -15.33
N ASP A 25 1.69 -12.65 -15.66
CA ASP A 25 0.36 -12.52 -16.25
C ASP A 25 -0.58 -11.73 -15.32
N TRP A 26 -0.54 -12.00 -14.01
CA TRP A 26 -1.34 -11.27 -13.03
C TRP A 26 -0.87 -9.82 -12.84
N MET A 27 0.44 -9.58 -12.84
CA MET A 27 0.97 -8.21 -12.77
C MET A 27 0.51 -7.37 -13.97
N GLU A 28 0.45 -7.95 -15.16
CA GLU A 28 -0.07 -7.29 -16.35
C GLU A 28 -1.60 -7.06 -16.26
N GLU A 29 -2.35 -8.06 -15.82
CA GLU A 29 -3.81 -7.99 -15.67
C GLU A 29 -4.22 -6.92 -14.66
N PHE A 30 -3.59 -6.89 -13.49
CA PHE A 30 -3.91 -5.95 -12.40
C PHE A 30 -3.16 -4.62 -12.50
N LYS A 31 -2.27 -4.45 -13.47
CA LYS A 31 -1.45 -3.24 -13.67
C LYS A 31 -0.60 -2.88 -12.44
N VAL A 32 0.04 -3.88 -11.87
CA VAL A 32 0.93 -3.75 -10.72
C VAL A 32 2.31 -4.32 -11.03
N MET A 33 3.34 -3.83 -10.35
CA MET A 33 4.72 -4.29 -10.48
C MET A 33 5.16 -5.18 -9.32
N HIS A 34 4.31 -5.36 -8.33
CA HIS A 34 4.58 -6.17 -7.14
C HIS A 34 3.38 -7.06 -6.85
N LEU A 35 3.65 -8.27 -6.35
CA LEU A 35 2.62 -9.16 -5.82
C LEU A 35 3.09 -9.81 -4.53
N PRO A 36 2.22 -9.90 -3.50
CA PRO A 36 2.53 -10.60 -2.28
C PRO A 36 2.53 -12.10 -2.51
N VAL A 37 3.44 -12.79 -1.83
CA VAL A 37 3.48 -14.25 -1.76
C VAL A 37 3.07 -14.68 -0.36
N VAL A 38 2.03 -15.50 -0.28
CA VAL A 38 1.42 -15.93 0.97
C VAL A 38 1.41 -17.45 1.05
N ASN A 39 1.82 -17.97 2.20
CA ASN A 39 1.76 -19.39 2.51
C ASN A 39 1.02 -19.59 3.83
N GLU A 40 -0.04 -20.38 3.83
CA GLU A 40 -0.86 -20.66 5.02
C GLU A 40 -1.25 -19.38 5.80
N LYS A 41 -1.77 -18.39 5.10
CA LYS A 41 -2.17 -17.07 5.63
C LYS A 41 -1.01 -16.19 6.13
N ARG A 42 0.23 -16.60 5.94
CA ARG A 42 1.41 -15.81 6.31
C ARG A 42 2.06 -15.20 5.08
N LEU A 43 2.40 -13.92 5.18
CA LEU A 43 3.18 -13.22 4.18
C LEU A 43 4.61 -13.75 4.20
N VAL A 44 5.06 -14.36 3.10
CA VAL A 44 6.41 -14.96 2.98
C VAL A 44 7.29 -14.26 1.96
N GLY A 45 6.73 -13.36 1.15
CA GLY A 45 7.49 -12.60 0.17
C GLY A 45 6.67 -11.49 -0.48
N LEU A 46 7.38 -10.61 -1.16
CA LEU A 46 6.83 -9.61 -2.07
C LEU A 46 7.73 -9.61 -3.30
N VAL A 47 7.24 -10.16 -4.40
CA VAL A 47 8.01 -10.26 -5.65
C VAL A 47 7.78 -9.07 -6.55
N LYS A 48 8.80 -8.72 -7.31
CA LYS A 48 8.79 -7.62 -8.26
C LYS A 48 8.89 -8.15 -9.68
N ASP A 49 8.26 -7.48 -10.63
CA ASP A 49 8.27 -7.84 -12.05
C ASP A 49 9.67 -7.98 -12.63
N THR A 50 10.57 -7.03 -12.33
CA THR A 50 11.96 -7.06 -12.82
C THR A 50 12.71 -8.30 -12.36
N ASP A 51 12.54 -8.72 -11.09
CA ASP A 51 13.21 -9.89 -10.53
C ASP A 51 12.68 -11.18 -11.19
N LEU A 52 11.39 -11.23 -11.47
CA LEU A 52 10.77 -12.34 -12.18
C LEU A 52 11.22 -12.43 -13.66
N MET A 53 11.36 -11.27 -14.33
CA MET A 53 11.80 -11.20 -15.73
C MET A 53 13.27 -11.60 -15.91
N GLU A 54 14.12 -11.45 -14.90
CA GLU A 54 15.51 -11.89 -14.92
C GLU A 54 15.66 -13.42 -14.90
N CYS A 55 14.63 -14.13 -14.48
CA CYS A 55 14.65 -15.59 -14.48
C CYS A 55 14.47 -16.14 -15.91
N ALA A 56 15.40 -16.98 -16.34
CA ALA A 56 15.38 -17.57 -17.69
C ALA A 56 14.24 -18.59 -17.91
N ASP A 57 13.73 -19.20 -16.83
CA ASP A 57 12.67 -20.19 -16.88
C ASP A 57 11.36 -19.63 -16.33
N ALA A 58 10.42 -19.33 -17.25
CA ALA A 58 9.10 -18.83 -16.89
C ALA A 58 8.23 -19.82 -16.11
N HIS A 59 8.58 -21.11 -16.13
CA HIS A 59 7.91 -22.16 -15.37
C HIS A 59 8.59 -22.47 -14.03
N ALA A 60 9.67 -21.77 -13.69
CA ALA A 60 10.26 -21.85 -12.37
C ALA A 60 9.26 -21.37 -11.31
N LEU A 61 9.37 -21.89 -10.11
CA LEU A 61 8.51 -21.47 -9.00
C LEU A 61 8.88 -20.08 -8.50
N VAL A 62 7.88 -19.29 -8.13
CA VAL A 62 8.07 -17.98 -7.53
C VAL A 62 9.01 -18.05 -6.32
N SER A 63 8.94 -19.12 -5.53
CA SER A 63 9.81 -19.33 -4.38
C SER A 63 11.32 -19.36 -4.70
N THR A 64 11.69 -19.66 -5.95
CA THR A 64 13.10 -19.73 -6.37
C THR A 64 13.74 -18.35 -6.55
N VAL A 65 12.94 -17.32 -6.76
CA VAL A 65 13.40 -15.92 -6.96
C VAL A 65 13.09 -15.01 -5.77
N MET A 66 12.49 -15.56 -4.72
CA MET A 66 12.22 -14.79 -3.49
C MET A 66 13.52 -14.55 -2.73
N GLU A 67 13.82 -13.30 -2.49
CA GLU A 67 14.91 -12.93 -1.59
C GLU A 67 14.47 -13.03 -0.12
N GLN A 68 15.39 -13.45 0.74
CA GLN A 68 15.19 -13.43 2.19
C GLN A 68 15.52 -12.04 2.74
N VAL A 69 14.70 -11.07 2.38
CA VAL A 69 14.83 -9.68 2.84
C VAL A 69 13.62 -9.30 3.71
N GLU A 70 13.75 -8.22 4.44
CA GLU A 70 12.61 -7.66 5.16
C GLU A 70 11.50 -7.26 4.20
N ILE A 71 10.32 -7.87 4.37
CA ILE A 71 9.16 -7.64 3.52
C ILE A 71 8.42 -6.41 4.05
N PRO A 72 8.25 -5.34 3.25
CA PRO A 72 7.45 -4.20 3.65
C PRO A 72 5.97 -4.57 3.71
N PHE A 73 5.28 -4.16 4.76
CA PHE A 73 3.85 -4.36 4.95
C PHE A 73 3.24 -3.24 5.79
N ALA A 74 1.92 -3.08 5.71
CA ALA A 74 1.15 -2.25 6.62
C ALA A 74 0.39 -3.13 7.63
N ARG A 75 0.20 -2.61 8.85
CA ARG A 75 -0.74 -3.22 9.80
C ARG A 75 -2.15 -2.69 9.54
N ALA A 76 -3.15 -3.53 9.74
CA ALA A 76 -4.56 -3.19 9.48
C ALA A 76 -5.01 -1.87 10.15
N GLY A 77 -4.50 -1.58 11.35
CA GLY A 77 -4.82 -0.37 12.11
C GLY A 77 -3.96 0.88 11.79
N GLN A 78 -2.98 0.79 10.89
CA GLN A 78 -2.16 1.94 10.53
C GLN A 78 -2.97 2.97 9.72
N HIS A 79 -2.66 4.24 9.93
CA HIS A 79 -3.31 5.34 9.21
C HIS A 79 -2.89 5.37 7.72
N ILE A 80 -3.77 5.88 6.85
CA ILE A 80 -3.49 6.02 5.41
C ILE A 80 -2.16 6.72 5.13
N TYR A 81 -1.74 7.68 5.93
CA TYR A 81 -0.47 8.39 5.73
C TYR A 81 0.75 7.48 5.91
N ASP A 82 0.69 6.52 6.82
CA ASP A 82 1.74 5.51 6.98
C ASP A 82 1.82 4.59 5.76
N VAL A 83 0.67 4.24 5.19
CA VAL A 83 0.59 3.45 3.96
C VAL A 83 1.17 4.24 2.77
N MET A 84 0.82 5.52 2.64
CA MET A 84 1.36 6.39 1.59
C MET A 84 2.88 6.54 1.70
N LYS A 85 3.40 6.58 2.94
CA LYS A 85 4.84 6.61 3.19
C LYS A 85 5.54 5.35 2.68
N LEU A 86 4.95 4.17 2.88
CA LEU A 86 5.48 2.91 2.32
C LEU A 86 5.55 2.94 0.79
N PHE A 87 4.52 3.43 0.12
CA PHE A 87 4.54 3.59 -1.34
C PHE A 87 5.67 4.51 -1.80
N SER A 88 5.79 5.69 -1.19
CA SER A 88 6.76 6.71 -1.61
C SER A 88 8.22 6.35 -1.28
N GLU A 89 8.49 5.79 -0.11
CA GLU A 89 9.85 5.49 0.34
C GLU A 89 10.40 4.18 -0.24
N ARG A 90 9.53 3.20 -0.49
CA ARG A 90 9.92 1.87 -0.97
C ARG A 90 9.67 1.67 -2.47
N GLY A 91 9.01 2.62 -3.14
CA GLY A 91 8.69 2.52 -4.57
C GLY A 91 7.77 1.33 -4.90
N LEU A 92 6.84 1.02 -3.99
CA LEU A 92 5.94 -0.11 -4.15
C LEU A 92 4.74 0.25 -5.02
N SER A 93 4.21 -0.71 -5.76
CA SER A 93 2.90 -0.62 -6.43
C SER A 93 1.78 -1.30 -5.63
N VAL A 94 2.18 -2.20 -4.71
CA VAL A 94 1.29 -2.95 -3.83
C VAL A 94 1.89 -3.02 -2.43
N VAL A 95 1.08 -2.78 -1.41
CA VAL A 95 1.45 -2.94 0.00
C VAL A 95 0.59 -4.06 0.61
N PRO A 96 1.20 -5.15 1.08
CA PRO A 96 0.49 -6.18 1.83
C PRO A 96 0.02 -5.65 3.18
N VAL A 97 -1.13 -6.12 3.64
CA VAL A 97 -1.70 -5.76 4.95
C VAL A 97 -1.77 -6.98 5.85
N LEU A 98 -1.27 -6.83 7.07
CA LEU A 98 -1.33 -7.85 8.11
C LEU A 98 -2.23 -7.36 9.26
N ASP A 99 -2.94 -8.28 9.88
CA ASP A 99 -3.66 -8.00 11.13
C ASP A 99 -2.70 -7.94 12.34
N GLU A 100 -3.25 -7.75 13.53
CA GLU A 100 -2.48 -7.67 14.76
C GLU A 100 -1.77 -8.99 15.13
N MET A 101 -2.26 -10.12 14.61
CA MET A 101 -1.68 -11.44 14.81
C MET A 101 -0.63 -11.80 13.74
N GLY A 102 -0.39 -10.90 12.78
CA GLY A 102 0.54 -11.13 11.68
C GLY A 102 -0.04 -11.99 10.55
N VAL A 103 -1.36 -12.13 10.49
CA VAL A 103 -2.06 -12.82 9.41
C VAL A 103 -2.27 -11.87 8.24
N TYR A 104 -1.99 -12.34 7.02
CA TYR A 104 -2.27 -11.60 5.80
C TYR A 104 -3.78 -11.46 5.61
N VAL A 105 -4.26 -10.23 5.45
CA VAL A 105 -5.69 -9.91 5.29
C VAL A 105 -6.02 -9.29 3.95
N GLY A 106 -5.05 -8.92 3.16
CA GLY A 106 -5.24 -8.35 1.83
C GLY A 106 -4.09 -7.46 1.39
N SER A 107 -4.26 -6.79 0.26
CA SER A 107 -3.29 -5.83 -0.30
C SER A 107 -3.95 -4.51 -0.66
N ILE A 108 -3.14 -3.46 -0.63
CA ILE A 108 -3.51 -2.12 -1.07
C ILE A 108 -2.71 -1.81 -2.33
N THR A 109 -3.36 -1.38 -3.40
CA THR A 109 -2.67 -0.84 -4.57
C THR A 109 -2.40 0.66 -4.42
N GLU A 110 -1.33 1.14 -5.04
CA GLU A 110 -1.03 2.58 -5.10
C GLU A 110 -2.21 3.38 -5.68
N HIS A 111 -2.85 2.84 -6.72
CA HIS A 111 -4.03 3.45 -7.34
C HIS A 111 -5.19 3.60 -6.35
N GLN A 112 -5.53 2.56 -5.60
CA GLN A 112 -6.60 2.60 -4.60
C GLN A 112 -6.28 3.57 -3.47
N ALA A 113 -5.04 3.58 -2.99
CA ALA A 113 -4.60 4.51 -1.96
C ALA A 113 -4.72 5.96 -2.43
N LEU A 114 -4.34 6.25 -3.69
CA LEU A 114 -4.50 7.57 -4.28
C LEU A 114 -5.96 8.02 -4.39
N LEU A 115 -6.86 7.13 -4.85
CA LEU A 115 -8.29 7.42 -4.91
C LEU A 115 -8.86 7.74 -3.53
N LYS A 116 -8.50 6.96 -2.52
CA LYS A 116 -8.97 7.19 -1.15
C LYS A 116 -8.38 8.46 -0.53
N LEU A 117 -7.15 8.80 -0.86
CA LEU A 117 -6.55 10.07 -0.43
C LEU A 117 -7.29 11.27 -1.08
N ALA A 118 -7.62 11.17 -2.36
CA ALA A 118 -8.40 12.20 -3.05
C ALA A 118 -9.81 12.37 -2.45
N GLU A 119 -10.47 11.28 -2.05
CA GLU A 119 -11.74 11.33 -1.31
C GLU A 119 -11.58 12.07 0.03
N LEU A 120 -10.54 11.75 0.80
CA LEU A 120 -10.24 12.41 2.07
C LEU A 120 -9.96 13.91 1.92
N ALA A 121 -9.22 14.27 0.86
CA ALA A 121 -8.90 15.65 0.54
C ALA A 121 -10.08 16.42 -0.07
N ASN A 122 -11.21 15.73 -0.29
CA ASN A 122 -12.43 16.30 -0.89
C ASN A 122 -12.18 17.04 -2.23
N VAL A 123 -11.28 16.50 -3.05
CA VAL A 123 -10.81 17.13 -4.30
C VAL A 123 -11.96 17.39 -5.29
N GLY A 124 -13.07 16.64 -5.18
CA GLY A 124 -14.25 16.77 -6.06
C GLY A 124 -15.20 17.90 -5.69
N GLU A 125 -15.04 18.54 -4.54
CA GLU A 125 -15.95 19.59 -4.06
C GLU A 125 -15.27 20.95 -4.08
N PRO A 126 -16.01 22.04 -4.36
CA PRO A 126 -15.50 23.39 -4.23
C PRO A 126 -15.15 23.66 -2.75
N GLY A 127 -13.93 24.01 -2.49
CA GLY A 127 -13.46 24.27 -1.12
C GLY A 127 -12.26 25.22 -1.10
N SER A 128 -11.91 25.69 0.09
CA SER A 128 -10.73 26.50 0.33
C SER A 128 -9.65 25.66 1.01
N ILE A 129 -8.40 25.87 0.62
CA ILE A 129 -7.24 25.27 1.29
C ILE A 129 -6.71 26.29 2.29
N VAL A 130 -6.62 25.89 3.55
CA VAL A 130 -5.98 26.69 4.61
C VAL A 130 -4.66 26.01 4.98
N ILE A 131 -3.56 26.74 4.76
CA ILE A 131 -2.23 26.28 5.13
C ILE A 131 -1.81 27.06 6.39
N LEU A 132 -1.49 26.33 7.45
CA LEU A 132 -1.02 26.92 8.71
C LEU A 132 0.43 26.47 8.95
N GLU A 133 1.36 27.43 8.96
CA GLU A 133 2.72 27.20 9.44
C GLU A 133 2.77 27.45 10.93
N MET A 134 3.09 26.43 11.71
CA MET A 134 3.13 26.51 13.17
C MET A 134 4.34 25.75 13.71
N ASN A 135 4.95 26.31 14.75
CA ASN A 135 5.91 25.55 15.54
C ASN A 135 5.16 24.53 16.42
N LEU A 136 5.79 23.39 16.67
CA LEU A 136 5.21 22.32 17.52
C LEU A 136 4.78 22.81 18.91
N ILE A 137 5.43 23.86 19.41
CA ILE A 137 5.16 24.46 20.73
C ILE A 137 3.89 25.34 20.71
N ASP A 138 3.53 25.87 19.56
CA ASP A 138 2.41 26.80 19.40
C ASP A 138 1.12 26.11 18.91
N TYR A 139 1.14 24.78 18.80
CA TYR A 139 0.00 24.02 18.33
C TYR A 139 -1.17 24.10 19.32
N SER A 140 -2.27 24.73 18.90
CA SER A 140 -3.51 24.82 19.66
C SER A 140 -4.71 24.74 18.72
N LEU A 141 -5.59 23.74 18.94
CA LEU A 141 -6.84 23.60 18.19
C LEU A 141 -7.76 24.83 18.35
N GLN A 142 -7.73 25.48 19.53
CA GLN A 142 -8.52 26.70 19.78
C GLN A 142 -8.02 27.88 18.94
N LEU A 143 -6.70 28.02 18.79
CA LEU A 143 -6.11 29.06 17.95
C LEU A 143 -6.43 28.81 16.46
N ILE A 144 -6.34 27.56 16.00
CA ILE A 144 -6.69 27.17 14.64
C ILE A 144 -8.17 27.46 14.35
N SER A 145 -9.08 27.07 15.25
CA SER A 145 -10.51 27.36 15.11
C SER A 145 -10.78 28.87 15.01
N ARG A 146 -10.15 29.69 15.83
CA ARG A 146 -10.28 31.16 15.76
C ARG A 146 -9.81 31.75 14.44
N ILE A 147 -8.69 31.25 13.89
CA ILE A 147 -8.16 31.74 12.62
C ILE A 147 -9.13 31.36 11.48
N VAL A 148 -9.65 30.15 11.47
CA VAL A 148 -10.59 29.67 10.43
C VAL A 148 -11.93 30.39 10.54
N GLU A 149 -12.52 30.52 11.74
CA GLU A 149 -13.79 31.21 11.97
C GLU A 149 -13.69 32.73 11.74
N GLY A 150 -12.55 33.34 12.02
CA GLY A 150 -12.31 34.78 11.84
C GLY A 150 -12.13 35.21 10.38
N ASN A 151 -12.04 34.29 9.41
CA ASN A 151 -11.87 34.57 7.99
C ASN A 151 -13.13 34.30 7.16
N ASP A 152 -14.25 34.06 7.78
CA ASP A 152 -15.55 33.89 7.11
C ASP A 152 -16.16 35.27 6.66
#